data_9da5c269fc25142f2bf519ac68610b31
#
_entry.id   9da5c269fc25142f2bf519ac68610b31
#
_cell.length_a   1.000
_cell.length_b   1.000
_cell.length_c   1.000
_cell.angle_alpha   90.00
_cell.angle_beta   90.00
_cell.angle_gamma   90.00
#
_symmetry.space_group_name_H-M   'P 1'
#
loop_
_entity.id
_entity.type
_entity.pdbx_description
1 polymer ?
#
loop_
_entity_poly.entity_id
_entity_poly.type
_entity_poly.pdbx_seq_one_letter_code
_entity_poly.pdbx_strand_id
1 'polypeptide(L)'
;MIKLAVIGTNWITERFLSAALESGKYQLSAVYSRSLEQAKAFADKFSVNLTFDCLDKLAACDDVDAVYIASPNSFHAPQSIKMMKQGKHVICEKPIASNYQEAQLAYQTAQENNVVLFEAFMSPYLPNFQQIKSHLPSLGAIRKAHITYCQYSSRYPKYLNGENPNTFNPEFSNGSIMDIGFYCVGSMVELFGEPTSIQAQAHLLDSGVDGNGSIICGYDGFDVVVMHSKTSDSYVPSEIQGEEGAILAEMISIGQKVTKVNRGGETEDLTLEQNANPMFYEAFKFAEQVESNQMDMQAVERSLLISKVTTEIRKQTGVVFPADN
;
A
#
# COMPACT_ATOMS: atom_id res chain seq x y z
N MET A 1 17.14 12.89 -14.43
CA MET A 1 16.87 12.19 -13.15
C MET A 1 15.93 13.03 -12.33
N ILE A 2 14.92 12.42 -11.73
CA ILE A 2 13.93 13.06 -10.86
C ILE A 2 14.62 13.45 -9.54
N LYS A 3 14.56 14.73 -9.17
CA LYS A 3 15.04 15.23 -7.88
C LYS A 3 14.02 14.88 -6.80
N LEU A 4 14.28 13.81 -6.06
CA LEU A 4 13.38 13.25 -5.06
C LEU A 4 13.66 13.84 -3.68
N ALA A 5 12.63 14.27 -2.99
CA ALA A 5 12.66 14.49 -1.55
C ALA A 5 11.95 13.35 -0.81
N VAL A 6 12.29 13.15 0.47
CA VAL A 6 11.60 12.19 1.32
C VAL A 6 11.00 12.86 2.57
N ILE A 7 9.79 12.44 2.92
CA ILE A 7 9.12 12.79 4.19
C ILE A 7 9.05 11.52 5.05
N GLY A 8 9.81 11.52 6.15
CA GLY A 8 10.02 10.37 7.00
C GLY A 8 11.44 9.83 6.90
N THR A 9 11.96 9.35 8.03
CA THR A 9 13.36 8.90 8.19
C THR A 9 13.43 7.50 8.82
N ASN A 10 12.43 6.67 8.54
CA ASN A 10 12.34 5.32 9.06
C ASN A 10 12.93 4.28 8.07
N TRP A 11 12.93 3.01 8.47
CA TRP A 11 13.48 1.91 7.69
C TRP A 11 12.81 1.71 6.32
N ILE A 12 11.50 2.03 6.19
CA ILE A 12 10.80 1.89 4.90
C ILE A 12 11.28 2.94 3.91
N THR A 13 11.59 4.15 4.39
CA THR A 13 12.18 5.21 3.57
C THR A 13 13.57 4.79 3.05
N GLU A 14 14.41 4.19 3.88
CA GLU A 14 15.71 3.65 3.44
C GLU A 14 15.53 2.55 2.38
N ARG A 15 14.56 1.66 2.58
CA ARG A 15 14.27 0.58 1.65
C ARG A 15 13.75 1.11 0.30
N PHE A 16 12.83 2.08 0.33
CA PHE A 16 12.35 2.73 -0.89
C PHE A 16 13.48 3.45 -1.62
N LEU A 17 14.29 4.24 -0.92
CA LEU A 17 15.43 4.94 -1.52
C LEU A 17 16.43 3.98 -2.18
N SER A 18 16.72 2.85 -1.55
CA SER A 18 17.57 1.82 -2.17
C SER A 18 17.01 1.38 -3.52
N ALA A 19 15.72 1.08 -3.60
CA ALA A 19 15.04 0.68 -4.83
C ALA A 19 14.99 1.81 -5.87
N ALA A 20 14.65 3.02 -5.43
CA ALA A 20 14.56 4.19 -6.31
C ALA A 20 15.92 4.55 -6.94
N LEU A 21 16.99 4.54 -6.16
CA LEU A 21 18.34 4.81 -6.64
C LEU A 21 18.86 3.70 -7.57
N GLU A 22 18.55 2.42 -7.25
CA GLU A 22 18.88 1.27 -8.11
C GLU A 22 18.22 1.40 -9.49
N SER A 23 17.03 1.97 -9.58
CA SER A 23 16.34 2.18 -10.87
C SER A 23 17.07 3.15 -11.82
N GLY A 24 18.01 3.94 -11.32
CA GLY A 24 18.73 4.96 -12.09
C GLY A 24 17.88 6.17 -12.50
N LYS A 25 16.62 6.24 -12.06
CA LYS A 25 15.66 7.31 -12.40
C LYS A 25 15.72 8.50 -11.46
N TYR A 26 16.25 8.33 -10.25
CA TYR A 26 16.17 9.29 -9.16
C TYR A 26 17.54 9.73 -8.65
N GLN A 27 17.55 10.94 -8.11
CA GLN A 27 18.56 11.39 -7.17
C GLN A 27 17.88 11.90 -5.91
N LEU A 28 18.35 11.53 -4.73
CA LEU A 28 17.87 12.12 -3.49
C LEU A 28 18.39 13.56 -3.39
N SER A 29 17.46 14.52 -3.29
CA SER A 29 17.79 15.94 -3.23
C SER A 29 17.55 16.53 -1.85
N ALA A 30 16.52 16.07 -1.12
CA ALA A 30 16.16 16.66 0.17
C ALA A 30 15.56 15.63 1.13
N VAL A 31 15.70 15.91 2.42
CA VAL A 31 15.13 15.11 3.50
C VAL A 31 14.32 15.98 4.45
N TYR A 32 13.09 15.55 4.75
CA TYR A 32 12.26 16.17 5.78
C TYR A 32 12.04 15.25 6.97
N SER A 33 12.17 15.81 8.16
CA SER A 33 11.68 15.21 9.41
C SER A 33 11.17 16.33 10.33
N ARG A 34 10.23 16.01 11.23
CA ARG A 34 9.78 16.93 12.29
C ARG A 34 10.92 17.41 13.21
N SER A 35 12.01 16.67 13.26
CA SER A 35 13.27 17.05 13.91
C SER A 35 14.34 17.29 12.83
N LEU A 36 14.87 18.51 12.79
CA LEU A 36 15.96 18.85 11.85
C LEU A 36 17.22 18.01 12.10
N GLU A 37 17.48 17.64 13.36
CA GLU A 37 18.58 16.74 13.72
C GLU A 37 18.40 15.34 13.06
N GLN A 38 17.19 14.77 13.14
CA GLN A 38 16.88 13.50 12.49
C GLN A 38 16.95 13.62 10.97
N ALA A 39 16.48 14.74 10.39
CA ALA A 39 16.59 14.98 8.96
C ALA A 39 18.06 14.98 8.52
N LYS A 40 18.94 15.68 9.23
CA LYS A 40 20.39 15.74 8.96
C LYS A 40 21.04 14.36 9.10
N ALA A 41 20.81 13.67 10.23
CA ALA A 41 21.37 12.35 10.46
C ALA A 41 20.97 11.33 9.39
N PHE A 42 19.76 11.44 8.83
CA PHE A 42 19.30 10.61 7.73
C PHE A 42 19.95 11.04 6.40
N ALA A 43 19.99 12.35 6.10
CA ALA A 43 20.56 12.91 4.88
C ALA A 43 22.07 12.62 4.73
N ASP A 44 22.81 12.61 5.84
CA ASP A 44 24.24 12.28 5.88
C ASP A 44 24.54 10.87 5.33
N LYS A 45 23.64 9.91 5.52
CA LYS A 45 23.77 8.54 4.97
C LYS A 45 23.81 8.51 3.45
N PHE A 46 23.22 9.52 2.80
CA PHE A 46 23.08 9.63 1.36
C PHE A 46 23.85 10.81 0.77
N SER A 47 24.69 11.49 1.58
CA SER A 47 25.46 12.67 1.16
C SER A 47 24.58 13.82 0.63
N VAL A 48 23.42 14.04 1.22
CA VAL A 48 22.47 15.11 0.87
C VAL A 48 22.53 16.24 1.88
N ASN A 49 22.59 17.48 1.38
CA ASN A 49 22.72 18.67 2.23
C ASN A 49 21.41 19.39 2.54
N LEU A 50 20.38 19.24 1.66
CA LEU A 50 19.10 19.91 1.86
C LEU A 50 18.26 19.16 2.88
N THR A 51 18.02 19.79 4.02
CA THR A 51 17.23 19.22 5.12
C THR A 51 16.19 20.22 5.61
N PHE A 52 14.99 19.72 5.88
CA PHE A 52 13.83 20.52 6.27
C PHE A 52 13.15 19.96 7.52
N ASP A 53 12.63 20.86 8.36
CA ASP A 53 11.72 20.57 9.47
C ASP A 53 10.36 21.32 9.31
N CYS A 54 10.21 22.04 8.21
CA CYS A 54 9.01 22.76 7.82
C CYS A 54 8.53 22.29 6.44
N LEU A 55 7.32 21.75 6.37
CA LEU A 55 6.73 21.25 5.13
C LEU A 55 6.53 22.33 4.07
N ASP A 56 6.22 23.58 4.49
CA ASP A 56 6.05 24.68 3.54
C ASP A 56 7.38 25.06 2.86
N LYS A 57 8.49 25.00 3.60
CA LYS A 57 9.82 25.21 3.02
C LYS A 57 10.22 24.10 2.07
N LEU A 58 9.92 22.83 2.39
CA LEU A 58 10.15 21.71 1.48
C LEU A 58 9.31 21.85 0.21
N ALA A 59 8.02 22.14 0.36
CA ALA A 59 7.09 22.29 -0.76
C ALA A 59 7.52 23.42 -1.74
N ALA A 60 8.06 24.51 -1.21
CA ALA A 60 8.55 25.67 -1.99
C ALA A 60 9.96 25.47 -2.56
N CYS A 61 10.62 24.34 -2.35
CA CYS A 61 12.00 24.11 -2.81
C CYS A 61 12.05 23.80 -4.30
N ASP A 62 12.76 24.62 -5.09
CA ASP A 62 12.92 24.42 -6.55
C ASP A 62 13.85 23.24 -6.93
N ASP A 63 14.65 22.76 -5.96
CA ASP A 63 15.51 21.59 -6.13
C ASP A 63 14.81 20.25 -5.84
N VAL A 64 13.47 20.23 -5.85
CA VAL A 64 12.65 19.05 -5.64
C VAL A 64 11.60 18.96 -6.76
N ASP A 65 11.58 17.85 -7.49
CA ASP A 65 10.56 17.56 -8.50
C ASP A 65 9.44 16.68 -7.94
N ALA A 66 9.82 15.72 -7.10
CA ALA A 66 8.90 14.73 -6.53
C ALA A 66 9.19 14.47 -5.05
N VAL A 67 8.16 14.00 -4.33
CA VAL A 67 8.25 13.70 -2.89
C VAL A 67 7.76 12.27 -2.62
N TYR A 68 8.58 11.47 -1.93
CA TYR A 68 8.14 10.22 -1.32
C TYR A 68 7.67 10.48 0.11
N ILE A 69 6.46 10.05 0.43
CA ILE A 69 5.84 10.26 1.73
C ILE A 69 5.70 8.92 2.46
N ALA A 70 6.39 8.78 3.60
CA ALA A 70 6.38 7.61 4.48
C ALA A 70 6.20 8.01 5.95
N SER A 71 5.36 9.00 6.19
CA SER A 71 4.87 9.41 7.51
C SER A 71 3.82 8.41 8.03
N PRO A 72 3.28 8.56 9.26
CA PRO A 72 2.09 7.81 9.67
C PRO A 72 0.88 8.08 8.76
N ASN A 73 0.02 7.08 8.59
CA ASN A 73 -1.07 7.08 7.58
C ASN A 73 -1.94 8.34 7.60
N SER A 74 -2.30 8.85 8.80
CA SER A 74 -3.13 10.06 8.94
C SER A 74 -2.51 11.33 8.36
N PHE A 75 -1.21 11.32 8.05
CA PHE A 75 -0.53 12.45 7.42
C PHE A 75 -0.36 12.29 5.91
N HIS A 76 -0.67 11.14 5.34
CA HIS A 76 -0.45 10.84 3.92
C HIS A 76 -1.18 11.82 3.00
N ALA A 77 -2.51 11.86 3.06
CA ALA A 77 -3.30 12.76 2.23
C ALA A 77 -3.02 14.25 2.49
N PRO A 78 -2.99 14.76 3.75
CA PRO A 78 -2.67 16.17 4.01
C PRO A 78 -1.30 16.60 3.50
N GLN A 79 -0.27 15.76 3.66
CA GLN A 79 1.07 16.08 3.18
C GLN A 79 1.15 15.99 1.65
N SER A 80 0.52 15.00 1.03
CA SER A 80 0.43 14.87 -0.43
C SER A 80 -0.22 16.11 -1.05
N ILE A 81 -1.36 16.52 -0.53
CA ILE A 81 -2.10 17.72 -0.98
C ILE A 81 -1.21 18.98 -0.85
N LYS A 82 -0.49 19.12 0.25
CA LYS A 82 0.41 20.26 0.46
C LYS A 82 1.53 20.31 -0.59
N MET A 83 2.16 19.19 -0.90
CA MET A 83 3.23 19.09 -1.90
C MET A 83 2.70 19.37 -3.31
N MET A 84 1.57 18.74 -3.67
CA MET A 84 0.96 18.88 -5.00
C MET A 84 0.49 20.29 -5.32
N LYS A 85 -0.03 21.04 -4.33
CA LYS A 85 -0.38 22.46 -4.48
C LYS A 85 0.81 23.37 -4.80
N GLN A 86 2.04 22.89 -4.60
CA GLN A 86 3.28 23.57 -4.99
C GLN A 86 3.95 22.91 -6.21
N GLY A 87 3.16 22.15 -7.00
CA GLY A 87 3.60 21.56 -8.26
C GLY A 87 4.54 20.36 -8.10
N LYS A 88 4.61 19.72 -6.93
CA LYS A 88 5.44 18.53 -6.72
C LYS A 88 4.65 17.26 -7.05
N HIS A 89 5.24 16.36 -7.82
CA HIS A 89 4.74 15.00 -7.95
C HIS A 89 4.88 14.26 -6.62
N VAL A 90 3.98 13.33 -6.35
CA VAL A 90 3.98 12.61 -5.07
C VAL A 90 3.85 11.11 -5.28
N ILE A 91 4.75 10.34 -4.68
CA ILE A 91 4.55 8.93 -4.38
C ILE A 91 4.36 8.81 -2.86
N CYS A 92 3.22 8.27 -2.46
CA CYS A 92 2.83 8.17 -1.06
C CYS A 92 2.66 6.72 -0.65
N GLU A 93 3.22 6.35 0.51
CA GLU A 93 2.98 5.03 1.10
C GLU A 93 1.49 4.72 1.22
N LYS A 94 1.22 3.44 1.14
CA LYS A 94 -0.13 2.90 1.36
C LYS A 94 -0.47 2.90 2.88
N PRO A 95 -1.73 3.04 3.22
CA PRO A 95 -2.83 3.51 2.38
C PRO A 95 -2.68 4.99 2.06
N ILE A 96 -3.14 5.40 0.88
CA ILE A 96 -2.99 6.79 0.38
C ILE A 96 -3.63 7.84 1.30
N ALA A 97 -4.65 7.42 2.07
CA ALA A 97 -5.44 8.27 2.94
C ALA A 97 -6.07 7.46 4.08
N SER A 98 -6.61 8.16 5.09
CA SER A 98 -7.33 7.55 6.20
C SER A 98 -8.71 7.00 5.79
N ASN A 99 -9.34 7.62 4.79
CA ASN A 99 -10.68 7.26 4.29
C ASN A 99 -10.86 7.65 2.82
N TYR A 100 -12.02 7.27 2.26
CA TYR A 100 -12.33 7.48 0.85
C TYR A 100 -12.42 8.96 0.47
N GLN A 101 -12.98 9.83 1.33
CA GLN A 101 -13.13 11.25 1.06
C GLN A 101 -11.77 11.93 0.96
N GLU A 102 -10.84 11.61 1.86
CA GLU A 102 -9.47 12.12 1.80
C GLU A 102 -8.74 11.64 0.53
N ALA A 103 -8.93 10.37 0.14
CA ALA A 103 -8.34 9.83 -1.09
C ALA A 103 -8.87 10.56 -2.34
N GLN A 104 -10.20 10.79 -2.41
CA GLN A 104 -10.81 11.55 -3.51
C GLN A 104 -10.23 12.98 -3.59
N LEU A 105 -10.13 13.68 -2.46
CA LEU A 105 -9.58 15.03 -2.41
C LEU A 105 -8.12 15.07 -2.85
N ALA A 106 -7.32 14.07 -2.45
CA ALA A 106 -5.92 13.98 -2.85
C ALA A 106 -5.77 13.80 -4.38
N TYR A 107 -6.49 12.88 -4.99
CA TYR A 107 -6.45 12.68 -6.46
C TYR A 107 -7.03 13.86 -7.23
N GLN A 108 -8.10 14.48 -6.74
CA GLN A 108 -8.62 15.73 -7.33
C GLN A 108 -7.55 16.83 -7.29
N THR A 109 -6.85 17.00 -6.15
CA THR A 109 -5.77 17.98 -6.04
C THR A 109 -4.63 17.70 -7.03
N ALA A 110 -4.29 16.43 -7.27
CA ALA A 110 -3.28 16.06 -8.26
C ALA A 110 -3.70 16.50 -9.68
N GLN A 111 -4.96 16.24 -10.05
CA GLN A 111 -5.52 16.64 -11.34
C GLN A 111 -5.55 18.17 -11.52
N GLU A 112 -6.03 18.89 -10.51
CA GLU A 112 -6.13 20.36 -10.52
C GLU A 112 -4.76 21.06 -10.64
N ASN A 113 -3.70 20.43 -10.13
CA ASN A 113 -2.34 20.98 -10.18
C ASN A 113 -1.47 20.36 -11.29
N ASN A 114 -2.04 19.47 -12.12
CA ASN A 114 -1.35 18.80 -13.23
C ASN A 114 -0.06 18.10 -12.77
N VAL A 115 -0.14 17.35 -11.67
CA VAL A 115 0.95 16.55 -11.12
C VAL A 115 0.53 15.10 -10.91
N VAL A 116 1.49 14.21 -10.75
CA VAL A 116 1.25 12.78 -10.48
C VAL A 116 1.12 12.57 -8.98
N LEU A 117 0.03 11.90 -8.57
CA LEU A 117 -0.10 11.24 -7.28
C LEU A 117 -0.12 9.72 -7.49
N PHE A 118 0.78 9.02 -6.84
CA PHE A 118 0.94 7.58 -6.94
C PHE A 118 0.86 6.95 -5.54
N GLU A 119 -0.06 6.00 -5.35
CA GLU A 119 -0.09 5.17 -4.14
C GLU A 119 0.94 4.06 -4.24
N ALA A 120 1.87 3.99 -3.29
CA ALA A 120 2.92 2.99 -3.22
C ALA A 120 2.35 1.61 -2.80
N PHE A 121 1.52 1.06 -3.67
CA PHE A 121 1.00 -0.29 -3.60
C PHE A 121 1.71 -1.16 -4.63
N MET A 122 2.81 -1.76 -4.23
CA MET A 122 3.74 -2.46 -5.13
C MET A 122 3.17 -3.72 -5.77
N SER A 123 2.25 -4.44 -5.12
CA SER A 123 1.83 -5.80 -5.52
C SER A 123 1.42 -5.89 -6.99
N PRO A 124 0.60 -4.99 -7.57
CA PRO A 124 0.20 -5.07 -8.97
C PRO A 124 1.34 -5.00 -9.98
N TYR A 125 2.47 -4.44 -9.59
CA TYR A 125 3.63 -4.25 -10.48
C TYR A 125 4.65 -5.40 -10.42
N LEU A 126 4.47 -6.32 -9.50
CA LEU A 126 5.36 -7.47 -9.30
C LEU A 126 5.18 -8.51 -10.41
N PRO A 127 6.26 -9.07 -10.99
CA PRO A 127 6.18 -10.14 -11.97
C PRO A 127 5.29 -11.31 -11.55
N ASN A 128 5.40 -11.75 -10.30
CA ASN A 128 4.62 -12.87 -9.78
C ASN A 128 3.14 -12.54 -9.59
N PHE A 129 2.80 -11.30 -9.28
CA PHE A 129 1.41 -10.87 -9.26
C PHE A 129 0.82 -10.82 -10.68
N GLN A 130 1.61 -10.42 -11.67
CA GLN A 130 1.20 -10.46 -13.07
C GLN A 130 1.01 -11.91 -13.57
N GLN A 131 1.80 -12.87 -13.06
CA GLN A 131 1.56 -14.30 -13.32
C GLN A 131 0.18 -14.73 -12.78
N ILE A 132 -0.16 -14.36 -11.56
CA ILE A 132 -1.50 -14.64 -11.01
C ILE A 132 -2.57 -14.08 -11.95
N LYS A 133 -2.49 -12.79 -12.29
CA LYS A 133 -3.50 -12.09 -13.12
C LYS A 133 -3.64 -12.70 -14.52
N SER A 134 -2.53 -13.01 -15.19
CA SER A 134 -2.52 -13.55 -16.54
C SER A 134 -3.05 -14.99 -16.63
N HIS A 135 -2.98 -15.77 -15.55
CA HIS A 135 -3.44 -17.16 -15.51
C HIS A 135 -4.88 -17.33 -15.00
N LEU A 136 -5.54 -16.25 -14.50
CA LEU A 136 -6.95 -16.33 -14.07
C LEU A 136 -7.88 -16.94 -15.15
N PRO A 137 -7.78 -16.55 -16.44
CA PRO A 137 -8.66 -17.15 -17.47
C PRO A 137 -8.51 -18.68 -17.62
N SER A 138 -7.33 -19.22 -17.27
CA SER A 138 -7.08 -20.66 -17.37
C SER A 138 -7.74 -21.49 -16.27
N LEU A 139 -8.33 -20.84 -15.26
CA LEU A 139 -9.08 -21.50 -14.19
C LEU A 139 -10.55 -21.76 -14.57
N GLY A 140 -11.01 -21.33 -15.74
CA GLY A 140 -12.43 -21.34 -16.07
C GLY A 140 -13.22 -20.32 -15.26
N ALA A 141 -14.47 -20.60 -14.94
CA ALA A 141 -15.26 -19.73 -14.09
C ALA A 141 -14.71 -19.74 -12.66
N ILE A 142 -14.38 -18.56 -12.13
CA ILE A 142 -13.96 -18.41 -10.72
C ILE A 142 -15.16 -18.73 -9.83
N ARG A 143 -14.93 -19.50 -8.77
CA ARG A 143 -15.98 -19.93 -7.83
C ARG A 143 -15.73 -19.46 -6.41
N LYS A 144 -14.46 -19.29 -6.03
CA LYS A 144 -14.09 -18.82 -4.70
C LYS A 144 -12.68 -18.25 -4.70
N ALA A 145 -12.39 -17.33 -3.79
CA ALA A 145 -11.01 -17.00 -3.46
C ALA A 145 -10.85 -16.83 -1.93
N HIS A 146 -9.65 -17.15 -1.46
CA HIS A 146 -9.21 -16.90 -0.10
C HIS A 146 -7.93 -16.07 -0.16
N ILE A 147 -7.95 -14.85 0.35
CA ILE A 147 -6.79 -13.96 0.37
C ILE A 147 -6.42 -13.66 1.81
N THR A 148 -5.19 -13.98 2.19
CA THR A 148 -4.76 -13.89 3.58
C THR A 148 -3.42 -13.18 3.73
N TYR A 149 -3.34 -12.35 4.77
CA TYR A 149 -2.11 -11.82 5.31
C TYR A 149 -2.24 -11.71 6.83
N CYS A 150 -1.74 -12.72 7.53
CA CYS A 150 -1.66 -12.74 8.99
C CYS A 150 -0.20 -12.86 9.40
N GLN A 151 0.28 -11.86 10.11
CA GLN A 151 1.66 -11.80 10.61
C GLN A 151 1.69 -11.15 11.99
N TYR A 152 2.18 -11.88 12.98
CA TYR A 152 2.36 -11.35 14.34
C TYR A 152 3.28 -10.12 14.30
N SER A 153 2.73 -8.97 14.68
CA SER A 153 3.48 -7.72 14.63
C SER A 153 4.58 -7.65 15.69
N SER A 154 5.79 -7.29 15.29
CA SER A 154 6.88 -6.98 16.23
C SER A 154 6.55 -5.81 17.20
N ARG A 155 5.48 -5.06 16.92
CA ARG A 155 4.98 -3.96 17.76
C ARG A 155 3.92 -4.42 18.77
N TYR A 156 3.34 -5.62 18.58
CA TYR A 156 2.26 -6.10 19.45
C TYR A 156 2.72 -6.36 20.89
N PRO A 157 3.92 -6.91 21.18
CA PRO A 157 4.42 -7.00 22.55
C PRO A 157 4.54 -5.65 23.25
N LYS A 158 4.93 -4.60 22.54
CA LYS A 158 4.98 -3.23 23.09
C LYS A 158 3.60 -2.72 23.46
N TYR A 159 2.61 -2.97 22.58
CA TYR A 159 1.21 -2.64 22.85
C TYR A 159 0.70 -3.36 24.12
N LEU A 160 0.96 -4.67 24.26
CA LEU A 160 0.56 -5.46 25.42
C LEU A 160 1.23 -4.97 26.72
N ASN A 161 2.41 -4.36 26.64
CA ASN A 161 3.10 -3.73 27.76
C ASN A 161 2.61 -2.31 28.09
N GLY A 162 1.54 -1.84 27.43
CA GLY A 162 0.97 -0.52 27.68
C GLY A 162 1.67 0.63 26.93
N GLU A 163 2.61 0.33 26.02
CA GLU A 163 3.15 1.31 25.10
C GLU A 163 2.08 1.63 24.02
N ASN A 164 2.19 2.80 23.38
CA ASN A 164 1.27 3.21 22.33
C ASN A 164 1.98 3.29 20.98
N PRO A 165 2.34 2.16 20.33
CA PRO A 165 3.00 2.17 19.04
C PRO A 165 2.04 2.63 17.93
N ASN A 166 2.55 3.40 16.97
CA ASN A 166 1.77 3.96 15.86
C ASN A 166 0.88 2.92 15.15
N THR A 167 1.35 1.66 15.05
CA THR A 167 0.64 0.56 14.41
C THR A 167 -0.74 0.25 15.02
N PHE A 168 -0.91 0.54 16.33
CA PHE A 168 -2.13 0.25 17.08
C PHE A 168 -2.77 1.52 17.68
N ASN A 169 -2.44 2.69 17.11
CA ASN A 169 -2.94 3.98 17.56
C ASN A 169 -3.90 4.57 16.50
N PRO A 170 -5.18 4.82 16.84
CA PRO A 170 -6.18 5.38 15.92
C PRO A 170 -5.83 6.80 15.44
N GLU A 171 -5.07 7.58 16.21
CA GLU A 171 -4.58 8.92 15.81
C GLU A 171 -3.74 8.89 14.52
N PHE A 172 -3.15 7.74 14.24
CA PHE A 172 -2.36 7.53 13.03
C PHE A 172 -3.10 6.76 11.93
N SER A 173 -4.42 6.57 12.05
CA SER A 173 -5.24 5.85 11.07
C SER A 173 -4.65 4.48 10.71
N ASN A 174 -4.31 3.71 11.74
CA ASN A 174 -3.63 2.42 11.59
C ASN A 174 -4.48 1.28 12.20
N GLY A 175 -3.98 0.07 12.22
CA GLY A 175 -4.65 -1.15 12.60
C GLY A 175 -4.32 -2.27 11.62
N SER A 176 -4.91 -3.43 11.78
CA SER A 176 -4.63 -4.57 10.93
C SER A 176 -5.15 -4.37 9.50
N ILE A 177 -6.37 -3.86 9.34
CA ILE A 177 -6.97 -3.63 8.01
C ILE A 177 -6.22 -2.57 7.22
N MET A 178 -5.78 -1.48 7.85
CA MET A 178 -5.09 -0.37 7.19
C MET A 178 -3.62 -0.67 6.88
N ASP A 179 -3.01 -1.67 7.51
CA ASP A 179 -1.62 -2.03 7.26
C ASP A 179 -1.49 -3.28 6.37
N ILE A 180 -1.71 -4.46 6.91
CA ILE A 180 -1.53 -5.71 6.16
C ILE A 180 -2.80 -6.18 5.45
N GLY A 181 -3.97 -5.91 6.02
CA GLY A 181 -5.27 -6.13 5.37
C GLY A 181 -5.42 -5.33 4.07
N PHE A 182 -4.77 -4.16 4.00
CA PHE A 182 -4.68 -3.36 2.78
C PHE A 182 -4.18 -4.18 1.58
N TYR A 183 -3.13 -4.99 1.76
CA TYR A 183 -2.61 -5.83 0.69
C TYR A 183 -3.62 -6.88 0.22
N CYS A 184 -4.41 -7.44 1.15
CA CYS A 184 -5.45 -8.41 0.80
C CYS A 184 -6.58 -7.74 0.00
N VAL A 185 -7.11 -6.62 0.50
CA VAL A 185 -8.16 -5.85 -0.18
C VAL A 185 -7.66 -5.31 -1.52
N GLY A 186 -6.43 -4.77 -1.55
CA GLY A 186 -5.83 -4.27 -2.77
C GLY A 186 -5.64 -5.34 -3.84
N SER A 187 -5.18 -6.54 -3.44
CA SER A 187 -5.05 -7.67 -4.35
C SER A 187 -6.42 -8.15 -4.87
N MET A 188 -7.43 -8.22 -4.00
CA MET A 188 -8.80 -8.55 -4.38
C MET A 188 -9.35 -7.55 -5.41
N VAL A 189 -9.20 -6.27 -5.15
CA VAL A 189 -9.68 -5.20 -6.04
C VAL A 189 -8.93 -5.23 -7.39
N GLU A 190 -7.62 -5.43 -7.39
CA GLU A 190 -6.83 -5.52 -8.64
C GLU A 190 -7.23 -6.73 -9.49
N LEU A 191 -7.57 -7.86 -8.86
CA LEU A 191 -7.91 -9.10 -9.58
C LEU A 191 -9.37 -9.17 -10.02
N PHE A 192 -10.30 -8.62 -9.24
CA PHE A 192 -11.74 -8.87 -9.41
C PHE A 192 -12.58 -7.59 -9.50
N GLY A 193 -12.00 -6.41 -9.25
CA GLY A 193 -12.74 -5.14 -9.27
C GLY A 193 -13.59 -4.90 -8.01
N GLU A 194 -14.68 -4.17 -8.16
CA GLU A 194 -15.58 -3.77 -7.08
C GLU A 194 -16.48 -4.94 -6.62
N PRO A 195 -16.49 -5.28 -5.33
CA PRO A 195 -17.41 -6.29 -4.82
C PRO A 195 -18.87 -5.77 -4.80
N THR A 196 -19.83 -6.64 -5.04
CA THR A 196 -21.27 -6.34 -5.00
C THR A 196 -21.82 -6.30 -3.57
N SER A 197 -21.12 -6.92 -2.63
CA SER A 197 -21.47 -6.91 -1.19
C SER A 197 -20.22 -7.10 -0.33
N ILE A 198 -20.28 -6.56 0.89
CA ILE A 198 -19.20 -6.67 1.88
C ILE A 198 -19.84 -7.04 3.22
N GLN A 199 -19.30 -8.05 3.89
CA GLN A 199 -19.63 -8.44 5.25
C GLN A 199 -18.31 -8.54 6.03
N ALA A 200 -18.12 -7.70 7.04
CA ALA A 200 -16.87 -7.61 7.77
C ALA A 200 -17.07 -7.77 9.28
N GLN A 201 -16.13 -8.48 9.90
CA GLN A 201 -16.01 -8.61 11.36
C GLN A 201 -14.55 -8.44 11.76
N ALA A 202 -14.29 -7.74 12.85
CA ALA A 202 -12.96 -7.58 13.41
C ALA A 202 -12.96 -7.71 14.93
N HIS A 203 -11.80 -8.02 15.48
CA HIS A 203 -11.54 -7.92 16.91
C HIS A 203 -10.80 -6.60 17.18
N LEU A 204 -11.50 -5.68 17.85
CA LEU A 204 -10.92 -4.42 18.26
C LEU A 204 -10.05 -4.61 19.49
N LEU A 205 -8.89 -3.96 19.49
CA LEU A 205 -8.04 -3.82 20.66
C LEU A 205 -8.53 -2.68 21.56
N ASP A 206 -8.07 -2.60 22.79
CA ASP A 206 -8.46 -1.56 23.75
C ASP A 206 -8.20 -0.13 23.23
N SER A 207 -7.26 0.02 22.28
CA SER A 207 -7.00 1.29 21.60
C SER A 207 -8.09 1.71 20.60
N GLY A 208 -9.01 0.81 20.24
CA GLY A 208 -10.07 1.05 19.27
C GLY A 208 -9.72 0.70 17.82
N VAL A 209 -8.49 0.28 17.53
CA VAL A 209 -8.14 -0.26 16.20
C VAL A 209 -8.29 -1.78 16.17
N ASP A 210 -8.40 -2.35 15.00
CA ASP A 210 -8.47 -3.78 14.80
C ASP A 210 -7.11 -4.47 14.94
N GLY A 211 -7.05 -5.55 15.73
CA GLY A 211 -5.92 -6.46 15.81
C GLY A 211 -5.93 -7.50 14.69
N ASN A 212 -7.12 -7.93 14.30
CA ASN A 212 -7.38 -8.89 13.22
C ASN A 212 -8.82 -8.77 12.73
N GLY A 213 -9.10 -9.36 11.55
CA GLY A 213 -10.45 -9.38 10.99
C GLY A 213 -10.61 -10.39 9.88
N SER A 214 -11.87 -10.63 9.53
CA SER A 214 -12.32 -11.48 8.42
C SER A 214 -13.40 -10.76 7.64
N ILE A 215 -13.33 -10.82 6.33
CA ILE A 215 -14.26 -10.15 5.43
C ILE A 215 -14.72 -11.15 4.38
N ILE A 216 -16.01 -11.13 4.03
CA ILE A 216 -16.58 -11.83 2.89
C ILE A 216 -17.06 -10.78 1.88
N CYS A 217 -16.49 -10.81 0.68
CA CYS A 217 -16.84 -9.93 -0.42
C CYS A 217 -17.54 -10.75 -1.51
N GLY A 218 -18.79 -10.41 -1.83
CA GLY A 218 -19.57 -11.07 -2.88
C GLY A 218 -19.26 -10.49 -4.25
N TYR A 219 -19.24 -11.35 -5.26
CA TYR A 219 -19.14 -11.03 -6.68
C TYR A 219 -20.21 -11.81 -7.46
N ASP A 220 -20.35 -11.55 -8.76
CA ASP A 220 -21.27 -12.35 -9.58
C ASP A 220 -20.73 -13.78 -9.76
N GLY A 221 -21.41 -14.74 -9.14
CA GLY A 221 -21.12 -16.16 -9.20
C GLY A 221 -20.02 -16.69 -8.26
N PHE A 222 -19.40 -15.85 -7.43
CA PHE A 222 -18.39 -16.27 -6.45
C PHE A 222 -18.28 -15.30 -5.27
N ASP A 223 -17.52 -15.70 -4.25
CA ASP A 223 -17.16 -14.85 -3.13
C ASP A 223 -15.63 -14.92 -2.84
N VAL A 224 -15.12 -13.85 -2.24
CA VAL A 224 -13.76 -13.74 -1.74
C VAL A 224 -13.78 -13.63 -0.23
N VAL A 225 -13.04 -14.52 0.45
CA VAL A 225 -12.80 -14.44 1.89
C VAL A 225 -11.45 -13.80 2.12
N VAL A 226 -11.42 -12.68 2.82
CA VAL A 226 -10.19 -12.01 3.23
C VAL A 226 -9.96 -12.24 4.72
N MET A 227 -8.75 -12.63 5.09
CA MET A 227 -8.30 -12.70 6.49
C MET A 227 -7.03 -11.86 6.66
N HIS A 228 -7.01 -11.07 7.74
CA HIS A 228 -5.83 -10.30 8.12
C HIS A 228 -5.64 -10.31 9.64
N SER A 229 -4.40 -10.34 10.10
CA SER A 229 -4.08 -10.32 11.53
C SER A 229 -2.69 -9.76 11.81
N LYS A 230 -2.61 -8.87 12.80
CA LYS A 230 -1.33 -8.40 13.39
C LYS A 230 -1.08 -9.03 14.76
N THR A 231 -1.98 -9.89 15.21
CA THR A 231 -1.95 -10.54 16.53
C THR A 231 -1.72 -12.05 16.45
N SER A 232 -1.63 -12.60 15.24
CA SER A 232 -1.34 -14.01 14.95
C SER A 232 -0.70 -14.18 13.58
N ASP A 233 -0.05 -15.34 13.36
CA ASP A 233 0.50 -15.74 12.07
C ASP A 233 -0.45 -16.67 11.33
N SER A 234 -0.35 -16.71 9.99
CA SER A 234 -0.96 -17.72 9.14
C SER A 234 0.12 -18.36 8.25
N TYR A 235 0.00 -19.67 8.05
CA TYR A 235 0.91 -20.48 7.23
C TYR A 235 0.24 -21.02 5.97
N VAL A 236 -1.01 -20.63 5.71
CA VAL A 236 -1.72 -21.02 4.48
C VAL A 236 -1.53 -19.95 3.40
N PRO A 237 -1.29 -20.37 2.14
CA PRO A 237 -1.23 -19.42 1.02
C PRO A 237 -2.60 -18.80 0.73
N SER A 238 -2.60 -17.67 0.02
CA SER A 238 -3.80 -17.21 -0.66
C SER A 238 -4.13 -18.15 -1.81
N GLU A 239 -5.43 -18.34 -2.10
CA GLU A 239 -5.89 -19.27 -3.13
C GLU A 239 -7.03 -18.67 -3.94
N ILE A 240 -6.98 -18.87 -5.26
CA ILE A 240 -8.06 -18.52 -6.20
C ILE A 240 -8.52 -19.81 -6.86
N GLN A 241 -9.79 -20.15 -6.70
CA GLN A 241 -10.39 -21.41 -7.13
C GLN A 241 -11.32 -21.19 -8.32
N GLY A 242 -11.11 -21.91 -9.38
CA GLY A 242 -11.98 -21.99 -10.56
C GLY A 242 -12.39 -23.40 -10.87
N GLU A 243 -13.23 -23.55 -11.90
CA GLU A 243 -13.75 -24.87 -12.32
C GLU A 243 -12.66 -25.80 -12.86
N GLU A 244 -11.57 -25.24 -13.42
CA GLU A 244 -10.49 -26.01 -14.06
C GLU A 244 -9.23 -26.12 -13.16
N GLY A 245 -9.24 -25.55 -11.97
CA GLY A 245 -8.12 -25.61 -11.04
C GLY A 245 -8.05 -24.45 -10.07
N ALA A 246 -6.86 -24.24 -9.49
CA ALA A 246 -6.61 -23.16 -8.54
C ALA A 246 -5.24 -22.53 -8.76
N ILE A 247 -5.08 -21.29 -8.31
CA ILE A 247 -3.78 -20.62 -8.15
C ILE A 247 -3.54 -20.41 -6.66
N LEU A 248 -2.38 -20.87 -6.20
CA LEU A 248 -1.87 -20.65 -4.86
C LEU A 248 -0.82 -19.53 -4.90
N ALA A 249 -0.90 -18.56 -3.98
CA ALA A 249 0.06 -17.49 -3.87
C ALA A 249 0.57 -17.39 -2.42
N GLU A 250 1.85 -17.74 -2.21
CA GLU A 250 2.50 -17.52 -0.93
C GLU A 250 2.83 -16.03 -0.79
N MET A 251 2.51 -15.45 0.37
CA MET A 251 2.69 -14.04 0.71
C MET A 251 2.16 -13.12 -0.39
N ILE A 252 0.84 -12.93 -0.41
CA ILE A 252 0.12 -12.18 -1.47
C ILE A 252 0.68 -10.77 -1.73
N SER A 253 1.27 -10.14 -0.73
CA SER A 253 1.84 -8.78 -0.84
C SER A 253 3.06 -8.71 -1.77
N ILE A 254 3.83 -9.80 -1.88
CA ILE A 254 5.06 -9.86 -2.68
C ILE A 254 5.11 -11.04 -3.65
N GLY A 255 4.16 -11.99 -3.58
CA GLY A 255 4.11 -13.15 -4.46
C GLY A 255 5.40 -13.98 -4.40
N GLN A 256 5.76 -14.48 -3.21
CA GLN A 256 7.00 -15.26 -3.03
C GLN A 256 7.04 -16.50 -3.90
N LYS A 257 5.91 -17.21 -3.98
CA LYS A 257 5.72 -18.37 -4.82
C LYS A 257 4.32 -18.38 -5.38
N VAL A 258 4.20 -18.68 -6.66
CA VAL A 258 2.92 -18.81 -7.36
C VAL A 258 2.86 -20.19 -8.00
N THR A 259 1.86 -20.97 -7.63
CA THR A 259 1.66 -22.34 -8.13
C THR A 259 0.25 -22.47 -8.70
N LYS A 260 0.14 -22.94 -9.94
CA LYS A 260 -1.13 -23.37 -10.51
C LYS A 260 -1.33 -24.84 -10.22
N VAL A 261 -2.53 -25.21 -9.80
CA VAL A 261 -2.96 -26.59 -9.60
C VAL A 261 -4.10 -26.88 -10.57
N ASN A 262 -3.90 -27.75 -11.54
CA ASN A 262 -4.95 -28.17 -12.45
C ASN A 262 -5.96 -29.11 -11.75
N ARG A 263 -7.18 -29.21 -12.25
CA ARG A 263 -8.26 -30.03 -11.65
C ARG A 263 -7.87 -31.46 -11.34
N GLY A 264 -6.96 -32.04 -12.08
CA GLY A 264 -6.41 -33.37 -11.84
C GLY A 264 -5.35 -33.50 -10.74
N GLY A 265 -5.00 -32.38 -10.10
CA GLY A 265 -3.96 -32.31 -9.06
C GLY A 265 -2.55 -32.07 -9.59
N GLU A 266 -2.36 -31.97 -10.90
CA GLU A 266 -1.09 -31.66 -11.53
C GLU A 266 -0.72 -30.19 -11.23
N THR A 267 0.53 -29.94 -10.81
CA THR A 267 1.01 -28.62 -10.39
C THR A 267 1.97 -28.03 -11.41
N GLU A 268 1.89 -26.72 -11.59
CA GLU A 268 2.78 -25.90 -12.41
C GLU A 268 3.32 -24.77 -11.57
N ASP A 269 4.66 -24.61 -11.51
CA ASP A 269 5.30 -23.48 -10.86
C ASP A 269 5.32 -22.29 -11.81
N LEU A 270 4.60 -21.22 -11.46
CA LEU A 270 4.51 -19.99 -12.23
C LEU A 270 5.46 -18.90 -11.70
N THR A 271 6.27 -19.22 -10.71
CA THR A 271 7.13 -18.25 -10.03
C THR A 271 8.21 -17.72 -10.98
N LEU A 272 8.32 -16.42 -11.07
CA LEU A 272 9.39 -15.73 -11.78
C LEU A 272 10.39 -15.12 -10.78
N GLU A 273 11.63 -14.95 -11.23
CA GLU A 273 12.62 -14.17 -10.50
C GLU A 273 12.19 -12.72 -10.42
N GLN A 274 12.29 -12.14 -9.23
CA GLN A 274 11.92 -10.75 -8.94
C GLN A 274 13.12 -10.01 -8.35
N ASN A 275 13.10 -8.66 -8.47
CA ASN A 275 14.09 -7.85 -7.78
C ASN A 275 14.04 -8.13 -6.27
N ALA A 276 15.20 -8.24 -5.63
CA ALA A 276 15.32 -8.51 -4.20
C ALA A 276 14.62 -7.45 -3.33
N ASN A 277 14.53 -6.22 -3.83
CA ASN A 277 13.71 -5.17 -3.25
C ASN A 277 12.45 -4.93 -4.10
N PRO A 278 11.29 -5.48 -3.72
CA PRO A 278 10.07 -5.38 -4.51
C PRO A 278 9.56 -3.94 -4.73
N MET A 279 10.00 -2.96 -3.92
CA MET A 279 9.67 -1.55 -4.13
C MET A 279 10.31 -0.96 -5.40
N PHE A 280 11.28 -1.67 -6.02
CA PHE A 280 11.86 -1.30 -7.31
C PHE A 280 10.80 -1.09 -8.39
N TYR A 281 9.82 -1.96 -8.45
CA TYR A 281 8.80 -1.92 -9.51
C TYR A 281 7.86 -0.72 -9.38
N GLU A 282 7.43 -0.37 -8.17
CA GLU A 282 6.59 0.82 -7.95
C GLU A 282 7.38 2.12 -8.13
N ALA A 283 8.63 2.16 -7.68
CA ALA A 283 9.51 3.29 -7.92
C ALA A 283 9.73 3.52 -9.43
N PHE A 284 9.97 2.44 -10.20
CA PHE A 284 10.13 2.53 -11.64
C PHE A 284 8.85 3.05 -12.32
N LYS A 285 7.68 2.52 -11.93
CA LYS A 285 6.37 2.94 -12.47
C LYS A 285 6.03 4.40 -12.16
N PHE A 286 6.32 4.85 -10.96
CA PHE A 286 6.15 6.26 -10.62
C PHE A 286 7.02 7.16 -11.48
N ALA A 287 8.30 6.78 -11.72
CA ALA A 287 9.18 7.54 -12.59
C ALA A 287 8.63 7.67 -14.02
N GLU A 288 8.10 6.59 -14.61
CA GLU A 288 7.48 6.61 -15.94
C GLU A 288 6.31 7.61 -16.00
N GLN A 289 5.46 7.65 -14.96
CA GLN A 289 4.35 8.60 -14.89
C GLN A 289 4.82 10.05 -14.71
N VAL A 290 5.85 10.28 -13.92
CA VAL A 290 6.46 11.62 -13.77
C VAL A 290 7.10 12.09 -15.08
N GLU A 291 7.87 11.23 -15.76
CA GLU A 291 8.52 11.54 -17.05
C GLU A 291 7.51 11.87 -18.15
N SER A 292 6.35 11.21 -18.15
CA SER A 292 5.25 11.48 -19.10
C SER A 292 4.29 12.59 -18.62
N ASN A 293 4.38 12.99 -17.38
CA ASN A 293 3.41 13.84 -16.67
C ASN A 293 1.96 13.33 -16.79
N GLN A 294 1.77 12.02 -16.73
CA GLN A 294 0.46 11.39 -16.85
C GLN A 294 0.25 10.36 -15.75
N MET A 295 -0.85 10.49 -15.01
CA MET A 295 -1.28 9.46 -14.07
C MET A 295 -1.86 8.25 -14.83
N ASP A 296 -1.54 7.06 -14.36
CA ASP A 296 -2.23 5.85 -14.77
C ASP A 296 -3.63 5.82 -14.15
N MET A 297 -4.65 6.08 -14.95
CA MET A 297 -6.02 6.17 -14.47
C MET A 297 -6.56 4.84 -13.93
N GLN A 298 -6.07 3.68 -14.40
CA GLN A 298 -6.44 2.39 -13.82
C GLN A 298 -5.88 2.25 -12.39
N ALA A 299 -4.65 2.73 -12.16
CA ALA A 299 -4.08 2.77 -10.82
C ALA A 299 -4.82 3.76 -9.90
N VAL A 300 -5.27 4.91 -10.42
CA VAL A 300 -6.10 5.87 -9.68
C VAL A 300 -7.45 5.25 -9.28
N GLU A 301 -8.16 4.64 -10.23
CA GLU A 301 -9.44 3.97 -9.98
C GLU A 301 -9.30 2.84 -8.95
N ARG A 302 -8.25 2.02 -9.08
CA ARG A 302 -7.91 0.98 -8.12
C ARG A 302 -7.70 1.55 -6.71
N SER A 303 -6.86 2.58 -6.58
CA SER A 303 -6.57 3.22 -5.29
C SER A 303 -7.83 3.79 -4.62
N LEU A 304 -8.66 4.48 -5.38
CA LEU A 304 -9.94 4.99 -4.91
C LEU A 304 -10.88 3.87 -4.49
N LEU A 305 -10.93 2.78 -5.24
CA LEU A 305 -11.78 1.64 -4.91
C LEU A 305 -11.29 0.90 -3.67
N ILE A 306 -9.97 0.70 -3.50
CA ILE A 306 -9.40 0.13 -2.26
C ILE A 306 -9.79 1.00 -1.07
N SER A 307 -9.64 2.32 -1.19
CA SER A 307 -10.00 3.25 -0.13
C SER A 307 -11.49 3.24 0.20
N LYS A 308 -12.37 3.10 -0.81
CA LYS A 308 -13.82 2.94 -0.65
C LYS A 308 -14.16 1.66 0.11
N VAL A 309 -13.60 0.53 -0.32
CA VAL A 309 -13.84 -0.79 0.30
C VAL A 309 -13.31 -0.84 1.73
N THR A 310 -12.09 -0.35 1.98
CA THR A 310 -11.54 -0.32 3.35
C THR A 310 -12.31 0.61 4.28
N THR A 311 -12.81 1.73 3.77
CA THR A 311 -13.70 2.64 4.55
C THR A 311 -15.00 1.94 4.94
N GLU A 312 -15.63 1.19 4.02
CA GLU A 312 -16.84 0.42 4.31
C GLU A 312 -16.56 -0.71 5.32
N ILE A 313 -15.45 -1.43 5.17
CA ILE A 313 -15.02 -2.47 6.13
C ILE A 313 -14.87 -1.87 7.54
N ARG A 314 -14.18 -0.73 7.66
CA ARG A 314 -14.00 -0.05 8.96
C ARG A 314 -15.32 0.39 9.57
N LYS A 315 -16.24 0.91 8.75
CA LYS A 315 -17.57 1.31 9.19
C LYS A 315 -18.35 0.12 9.78
N GLN A 316 -18.30 -1.06 9.14
CA GLN A 316 -18.97 -2.27 9.63
C GLN A 316 -18.33 -2.83 10.90
N THR A 317 -17.03 -2.72 11.03
CA THR A 317 -16.27 -3.27 12.17
C THR A 317 -16.13 -2.31 13.35
N GLY A 318 -16.55 -1.06 13.21
CA GLY A 318 -16.48 -0.04 14.27
C GLY A 318 -15.09 0.58 14.45
N VAL A 319 -14.16 0.40 13.50
CA VAL A 319 -12.85 1.09 13.50
C VAL A 319 -13.05 2.51 13.05
N VAL A 320 -12.83 3.48 13.95
CA VAL A 320 -13.02 4.91 13.71
C VAL A 320 -11.71 5.66 13.92
N PHE A 321 -11.42 6.61 13.04
CA PHE A 321 -10.26 7.49 13.13
C PHE A 321 -10.67 8.95 13.31
N PRO A 322 -9.79 9.81 13.88
CA PRO A 322 -10.06 11.26 13.95
C PRO A 322 -10.40 11.89 12.60
N ALA A 323 -9.83 11.38 11.52
CA ALA A 323 -10.07 11.83 10.14
C ALA A 323 -11.48 11.49 9.59
N ASP A 324 -12.28 10.72 10.30
CA ASP A 324 -13.64 10.36 9.89
C ASP A 324 -14.71 11.36 10.40
N ASN A 325 -14.31 12.37 11.21
CA ASN A 325 -15.17 13.36 11.84
C ASN A 325 -15.12 14.72 11.15
#